data_e5e1090efbfc9ee4c54a0ffdc618052d
#
_entry.id   e5e1090efbfc9ee4c54a0ffdc618052d
#
_cell.length_a   1.000
_cell.length_b   1.000
_cell.length_c   1.000
_cell.angle_alpha   90.00
_cell.angle_beta   90.00
_cell.angle_gamma   90.00
#
_symmetry.space_group_name_H-M   'P 1'
#
loop_
_entity.id
_entity.type
_entity.pdbx_description
1 polymer ?
#
loop_
_entity_poly.entity_id
_entity_poly.type
_entity_poly.pdbx_seq_one_letter_code
_entity_poly.pdbx_strand_id
1 'polypeptide(L)'
;MPPRLRLRSLAQLAELRVERTSSKYTYICGRCQYATAVATTPAPSDAQIQASIPSLTRYPPANPPSFRNPAYRKSQLLRSYVSLIKTTPLIVFFQHSNLKSTEWVGLRRELTSALQKVDAQLAAQGAPPEALIGEYIKLQVIKTNIFEPALRIAEYFKPGDLPPEPMGGLSGISSEKEDPSLTHALSEAAFKAAKAHEGEHALTPVLQGAAAILTLPAVSPVHLKAAFSILSPQAPAFPAPTRRAVPTYYDPPVQDGIKKLLLLGARIDGQIFDMEGTRWVGSIDGGIDGLRAQLVAILQGFGAGITTTLESASRSLWFTLESRRNMLEEDGKPSEEKTG
;
A
#
# COMPACT_ATOMS: atom_id res chain seq x y z
N MET A 1 -17.80 -31.38 27.21
CA MET A 1 -18.56 -30.76 28.33
C MET A 1 -17.74 -29.61 28.86
N PRO A 2 -18.20 -28.37 28.85
CA PRO A 2 -17.46 -27.24 29.41
C PRO A 2 -17.44 -27.33 30.96
N PRO A 3 -16.36 -26.87 31.61
CA PRO A 3 -16.23 -26.88 33.03
C PRO A 3 -17.28 -25.94 33.68
N ARG A 4 -18.02 -26.46 34.66
CA ARG A 4 -18.97 -25.66 35.44
C ARG A 4 -18.22 -24.72 36.36
N LEU A 5 -18.36 -23.42 36.18
CA LEU A 5 -17.89 -22.39 37.10
C LEU A 5 -18.72 -22.52 38.41
N ARG A 6 -18.04 -22.82 39.50
CA ARG A 6 -18.67 -22.77 40.86
C ARG A 6 -18.77 -21.30 41.25
N LEU A 7 -20.01 -20.80 41.32
CA LEU A 7 -20.28 -19.50 41.91
C LEU A 7 -20.00 -19.59 43.42
N ARG A 8 -19.16 -18.69 43.92
CA ARG A 8 -18.93 -18.53 45.36
C ARG A 8 -20.22 -18.03 46.03
N SER A 9 -20.52 -18.54 47.20
CA SER A 9 -21.73 -18.16 47.95
C SER A 9 -21.71 -16.67 48.35
N LEU A 10 -22.87 -16.04 48.39
CA LEU A 10 -23.02 -14.63 48.79
C LEU A 10 -22.38 -14.28 50.13
N ALA A 11 -22.27 -15.26 51.05
CA ALA A 11 -21.59 -15.09 52.34
C ALA A 11 -20.09 -14.80 52.19
N GLN A 12 -19.39 -15.42 51.22
CA GLN A 12 -17.97 -15.15 50.96
C GLN A 12 -17.69 -13.79 50.31
N LEU A 13 -18.69 -13.22 49.64
CA LEU A 13 -18.60 -11.85 49.08
C LEU A 13 -18.83 -10.78 50.16
N ALA A 14 -19.56 -11.09 51.21
CA ALA A 14 -19.78 -10.19 52.36
C ALA A 14 -18.51 -10.03 53.19
N GLU A 15 -17.74 -11.11 53.42
CA GLU A 15 -16.47 -11.04 54.18
C GLU A 15 -15.40 -10.19 53.43
N LEU A 16 -15.37 -10.21 52.10
CA LEU A 16 -14.46 -9.38 51.32
C LEU A 16 -14.81 -7.89 51.35
N ARG A 17 -16.02 -7.53 51.80
CA ARG A 17 -16.49 -6.15 51.89
C ARG A 17 -16.15 -5.49 53.25
N VAL A 18 -15.91 -6.29 54.27
CA VAL A 18 -15.58 -5.76 55.61
C VAL A 18 -14.12 -5.40 55.79
N GLU A 19 -13.21 -6.02 55.05
CA GLU A 19 -11.78 -5.73 55.14
C GLU A 19 -11.34 -4.42 54.46
N ARG A 20 -12.24 -3.71 53.77
CA ARG A 20 -11.92 -2.45 53.06
C ARG A 20 -12.12 -1.19 53.90
N THR A 21 -12.49 -1.26 55.13
CA THR A 21 -12.77 -0.09 55.97
C THR A 21 -11.90 0.00 57.20
N SER A 22 -10.60 0.00 57.10
CA SER A 22 -9.71 0.73 58.00
C SER A 22 -8.25 0.49 57.71
N SER A 23 -7.70 1.27 56.78
CA SER A 23 -6.28 1.56 56.83
C SER A 23 -6.09 3.04 56.61
N LYS A 24 -6.29 3.78 57.64
CA LYS A 24 -5.73 5.15 57.75
C LYS A 24 -4.23 4.99 57.95
N TYR A 25 -3.51 4.65 56.89
CA TYR A 25 -2.04 4.82 56.95
C TYR A 25 -1.73 6.30 56.72
N THR A 26 -1.51 7.01 57.83
CA THR A 26 -0.79 8.27 57.81
C THR A 26 0.66 7.94 57.53
N TYR A 27 1.09 8.14 56.31
CA TYR A 27 2.52 8.08 55.94
C TYR A 27 3.21 9.27 56.60
N ILE A 28 3.88 9.04 57.73
CA ILE A 28 4.76 9.99 58.35
C ILE A 28 6.10 9.84 57.64
N CYS A 29 6.56 10.92 56.98
CA CYS A 29 7.86 10.94 56.38
C CYS A 29 8.93 10.89 57.49
N GLY A 30 9.73 9.82 57.61
CA GLY A 30 10.71 9.62 58.65
C GLY A 30 11.86 10.65 58.65
N ARG A 31 11.94 11.55 57.66
CA ARG A 31 12.97 12.56 57.52
C ARG A 31 12.52 13.97 57.93
N CYS A 32 11.27 14.30 57.92
CA CYS A 32 10.79 15.65 58.14
C CYS A 32 9.87 15.81 59.37
N GLN A 33 9.52 14.74 60.08
CA GLN A 33 8.65 14.71 61.27
C GLN A 33 7.33 15.53 61.19
N TYR A 34 7.03 16.10 60.03
CA TYR A 34 5.79 16.81 59.80
C TYR A 34 4.79 15.84 59.15
N ALA A 35 3.60 15.76 59.69
CA ALA A 35 2.48 15.15 59.00
C ALA A 35 2.32 15.89 57.67
N THR A 36 2.62 15.21 56.56
CA THR A 36 2.19 15.73 55.27
C THR A 36 0.69 15.84 55.35
N ALA A 37 0.17 17.08 55.44
CA ALA A 37 -1.26 17.31 55.27
C ALA A 37 -1.67 16.50 54.05
N VAL A 38 -2.57 15.54 54.26
CA VAL A 38 -3.22 14.84 53.14
C VAL A 38 -3.73 15.98 52.28
N ALA A 39 -3.11 16.15 51.12
CA ALA A 39 -3.54 17.16 50.19
C ALA A 39 -4.99 16.76 49.87
N THR A 40 -5.91 17.42 50.54
CA THR A 40 -7.35 17.33 50.24
C THR A 40 -7.52 18.13 48.97
N THR A 41 -7.03 17.55 47.88
CA THR A 41 -7.50 17.97 46.57
C THR A 41 -9.00 17.74 46.62
N PRO A 42 -9.83 18.79 46.54
CA PRO A 42 -11.26 18.62 46.53
C PRO A 42 -11.57 17.57 45.45
N ALA A 43 -12.50 16.66 45.76
CA ALA A 43 -12.92 15.67 44.78
C ALA A 43 -13.28 16.40 43.48
N PRO A 44 -12.80 15.93 42.32
CA PRO A 44 -13.07 16.58 41.07
C PRO A 44 -14.60 16.74 40.91
N SER A 45 -15.04 17.91 40.51
CA SER A 45 -16.46 18.15 40.28
C SER A 45 -16.97 17.26 39.14
N ASP A 46 -18.27 16.97 39.12
CA ASP A 46 -18.89 16.18 38.03
C ASP A 46 -18.55 16.75 36.64
N ALA A 47 -18.42 18.05 36.53
CA ALA A 47 -17.99 18.70 35.28
C ALA A 47 -16.50 18.36 34.92
N GLN A 48 -15.62 18.27 35.91
CA GLN A 48 -14.21 17.86 35.70
C GLN A 48 -14.12 16.36 35.36
N ILE A 49 -14.94 15.53 35.98
CA ILE A 49 -15.01 14.11 35.68
C ILE A 49 -15.49 13.92 34.24
N GLN A 50 -16.56 14.62 33.84
CA GLN A 50 -17.07 14.60 32.46
C GLN A 50 -16.05 15.14 31.46
N ALA A 51 -15.29 16.16 31.80
CA ALA A 51 -14.24 16.69 30.96
C ALA A 51 -13.04 15.74 30.82
N SER A 52 -12.75 14.91 31.83
CA SER A 52 -11.68 13.91 31.79
C SER A 52 -12.08 12.61 31.11
N ILE A 53 -13.36 12.41 30.78
CA ILE A 53 -13.82 11.23 30.02
C ILE A 53 -13.29 11.33 28.59
N PRO A 54 -12.63 10.26 28.08
CA PRO A 54 -12.18 10.26 26.69
C PRO A 54 -13.30 10.61 25.72
N SER A 55 -12.99 11.33 24.66
CA SER A 55 -13.98 11.83 23.68
C SER A 55 -14.91 10.74 23.12
N LEU A 56 -14.40 9.50 22.97
CA LEU A 56 -15.17 8.32 22.55
C LEU A 56 -16.34 7.99 23.50
N THR A 57 -16.18 8.24 24.80
CA THR A 57 -17.21 7.95 25.81
C THR A 57 -18.17 9.13 26.03
N ARG A 58 -17.86 10.33 25.53
CA ARG A 58 -18.77 11.50 25.60
C ARG A 58 -19.95 11.39 24.64
N TYR A 59 -19.78 10.63 23.56
CA TYR A 59 -20.83 10.50 22.56
C TYR A 59 -21.76 9.34 22.92
N PRO A 60 -23.07 9.52 22.75
CA PRO A 60 -24.01 8.44 22.96
C PRO A 60 -23.66 7.25 22.04
N PRO A 61 -23.88 6.00 22.47
CA PRO A 61 -23.55 4.81 21.68
C PRO A 61 -24.20 4.79 20.29
N ALA A 62 -25.34 5.45 20.14
CA ALA A 62 -26.07 5.58 18.88
C ALA A 62 -25.44 6.59 17.90
N ASN A 63 -24.66 7.53 18.42
CA ASN A 63 -24.05 8.60 17.61
C ASN A 63 -22.58 8.82 18.03
N PRO A 64 -21.67 7.88 17.73
CA PRO A 64 -20.25 8.04 18.01
C PRO A 64 -19.66 9.24 17.22
N PRO A 65 -18.43 9.70 17.51
CA PRO A 65 -17.78 10.80 16.79
C PRO A 65 -17.54 10.51 15.31
N SER A 66 -18.00 9.41 14.80
CA SER A 66 -17.99 9.05 13.39
C SER A 66 -19.33 9.40 12.75
N PHE A 67 -19.30 9.91 11.53
CA PHE A 67 -20.48 10.19 10.73
C PHE A 67 -21.38 8.95 10.51
N ARG A 68 -20.78 7.77 10.53
CA ARG A 68 -21.47 6.47 10.39
C ARG A 68 -21.14 5.55 11.56
N ASN A 69 -22.15 4.82 12.02
CA ASN A 69 -21.95 3.83 13.08
C ASN A 69 -20.92 2.77 12.61
N PRO A 70 -19.83 2.55 13.37
CA PRO A 70 -18.78 1.60 13.03
C PRO A 70 -19.24 0.15 13.04
N ALA A 71 -20.34 -0.19 13.72
CA ALA A 71 -20.89 -1.54 13.76
C ALA A 71 -21.50 -1.99 12.43
N TYR A 72 -21.91 -1.06 11.58
CA TYR A 72 -22.51 -1.42 10.29
C TYR A 72 -21.49 -2.05 9.34
N ARG A 73 -21.90 -3.13 8.67
CA ARG A 73 -21.04 -3.83 7.71
C ARG A 73 -20.49 -2.91 6.61
N LYS A 74 -21.28 -1.91 6.17
CA LYS A 74 -20.82 -0.94 5.16
C LYS A 74 -19.67 -0.08 5.71
N SER A 75 -19.74 0.32 6.98
CA SER A 75 -18.69 1.10 7.64
C SER A 75 -17.42 0.27 7.85
N GLN A 76 -17.58 -1.01 8.22
CA GLN A 76 -16.45 -1.95 8.34
C GLN A 76 -15.75 -2.16 6.98
N LEU A 77 -16.53 -2.35 5.90
CA LEU A 77 -15.98 -2.47 4.56
C LEU A 77 -15.27 -1.20 4.09
N LEU A 78 -15.83 -0.02 4.39
CA LEU A 78 -15.18 1.25 4.08
C LEU A 78 -13.81 1.36 4.78
N ARG A 79 -13.75 1.06 6.07
CA ARG A 79 -12.49 1.06 6.83
C ARG A 79 -11.48 0.06 6.27
N SER A 80 -11.93 -1.15 5.95
CA SER A 80 -11.04 -2.17 5.38
C SER A 80 -10.52 -1.76 4.01
N TYR A 81 -11.33 -1.13 3.17
CA TYR A 81 -10.88 -0.63 1.86
C TYR A 81 -9.92 0.55 1.99
N VAL A 82 -10.19 1.51 2.89
CA VAL A 82 -9.25 2.62 3.14
C VAL A 82 -7.91 2.09 3.65
N SER A 83 -7.93 1.14 4.59
CA SER A 83 -6.72 0.49 5.06
C SER A 83 -5.97 -0.21 3.92
N LEU A 84 -6.68 -0.99 3.11
CA LEU A 84 -6.11 -1.70 1.97
C LEU A 84 -5.45 -0.74 0.97
N ILE A 85 -6.13 0.35 0.59
CA ILE A 85 -5.60 1.34 -0.36
C ILE A 85 -4.35 2.06 0.18
N LYS A 86 -4.29 2.29 1.50
CA LYS A 86 -3.13 2.91 2.15
C LYS A 86 -1.94 1.96 2.32
N THR A 87 -2.20 0.67 2.52
CA THR A 87 -1.15 -0.32 2.78
C THR A 87 -0.61 -1.00 1.53
N THR A 88 -1.40 -1.04 0.45
CA THR A 88 -0.99 -1.71 -0.80
C THR A 88 -0.58 -0.70 -1.86
N PRO A 89 0.69 -0.67 -2.26
CA PRO A 89 1.18 0.23 -3.30
C PRO A 89 0.69 -0.16 -4.70
N LEU A 90 0.48 -1.45 -4.95
CA LEU A 90 0.03 -1.93 -6.25
C LEU A 90 -1.35 -2.60 -6.15
N ILE A 91 -2.32 -2.05 -6.86
CA ILE A 91 -3.69 -2.58 -6.96
C ILE A 91 -4.06 -2.66 -8.44
N VAL A 92 -4.36 -3.85 -8.94
CA VAL A 92 -4.83 -4.07 -10.30
C VAL A 92 -6.34 -4.27 -10.30
N PHE A 93 -7.03 -3.60 -11.21
CA PHE A 93 -8.48 -3.63 -11.34
C PHE A 93 -8.91 -4.54 -12.48
N PHE A 94 -9.86 -5.41 -12.18
CA PHE A 94 -10.51 -6.28 -13.15
C PHE A 94 -12.02 -6.07 -13.09
N GLN A 95 -12.67 -6.04 -14.24
CA GLN A 95 -14.10 -6.19 -14.35
C GLN A 95 -14.45 -7.67 -14.51
N HIS A 96 -15.50 -8.10 -13.85
CA HIS A 96 -15.96 -9.48 -14.00
C HIS A 96 -17.44 -9.54 -14.38
N SER A 97 -17.78 -10.48 -15.22
CA SER A 97 -19.14 -10.71 -15.69
C SER A 97 -19.65 -12.05 -15.16
N ASN A 98 -20.52 -12.01 -14.14
CA ASN A 98 -21.22 -13.19 -13.61
C ASN A 98 -20.34 -14.45 -13.40
N LEU A 99 -19.24 -14.29 -12.66
CA LEU A 99 -18.35 -15.39 -12.30
C LEU A 99 -19.00 -16.29 -11.25
N LYS A 100 -19.01 -17.59 -11.49
CA LYS A 100 -19.48 -18.60 -10.54
C LYS A 100 -18.45 -18.83 -9.43
N SER A 101 -18.88 -19.33 -8.27
CA SER A 101 -17.99 -19.60 -7.15
C SER A 101 -16.90 -20.63 -7.50
N THR A 102 -17.23 -21.63 -8.30
CA THR A 102 -16.27 -22.64 -8.80
C THR A 102 -15.19 -22.03 -9.69
N GLU A 103 -15.55 -21.07 -10.55
CA GLU A 103 -14.64 -20.33 -11.42
C GLU A 103 -13.68 -19.47 -10.57
N TRP A 104 -14.20 -18.78 -9.53
CA TRP A 104 -13.37 -18.00 -8.58
C TRP A 104 -12.36 -18.88 -7.83
N VAL A 105 -12.78 -20.04 -7.35
CA VAL A 105 -11.90 -20.98 -6.66
C VAL A 105 -10.80 -21.47 -7.60
N GLY A 106 -11.17 -21.82 -8.84
CA GLY A 106 -10.21 -22.23 -9.86
C GLY A 106 -9.18 -21.15 -10.17
N LEU A 107 -9.60 -19.91 -10.43
CA LEU A 107 -8.72 -18.79 -10.72
C LEU A 107 -7.75 -18.50 -9.54
N ARG A 108 -8.24 -18.51 -8.32
CA ARG A 108 -7.40 -18.30 -7.14
C ARG A 108 -6.39 -19.42 -6.94
N ARG A 109 -6.78 -20.68 -7.16
CA ARG A 109 -5.89 -21.84 -7.07
C ARG A 109 -4.74 -21.72 -8.06
N GLU A 110 -5.02 -21.44 -9.33
CA GLU A 110 -4.00 -21.30 -10.36
C GLU A 110 -3.10 -20.09 -10.10
N LEU A 111 -3.68 -18.95 -9.68
CA LEU A 111 -2.92 -17.76 -9.29
C LEU A 111 -1.93 -18.08 -8.15
N THR A 112 -2.42 -18.69 -7.07
CA THR A 112 -1.57 -19.04 -5.92
C THR A 112 -0.46 -20.01 -6.33
N SER A 113 -0.78 -21.02 -7.13
CA SER A 113 0.23 -21.98 -7.63
C SER A 113 1.29 -21.29 -8.50
N ALA A 114 0.91 -20.34 -9.36
CA ALA A 114 1.87 -19.59 -10.17
C ALA A 114 2.76 -18.69 -9.32
N LEU A 115 2.20 -17.98 -8.33
CA LEU A 115 2.95 -17.12 -7.43
C LEU A 115 3.93 -17.91 -6.55
N GLN A 116 3.53 -19.07 -6.02
CA GLN A 116 4.42 -19.95 -5.28
C GLN A 116 5.62 -20.45 -6.11
N LYS A 117 5.39 -20.71 -7.41
CA LYS A 117 6.50 -21.05 -8.32
C LYS A 117 7.48 -19.89 -8.49
N VAL A 118 6.98 -18.68 -8.60
CA VAL A 118 7.83 -17.46 -8.67
C VAL A 118 8.61 -17.27 -7.38
N ASP A 119 7.97 -17.41 -6.22
CA ASP A 119 8.65 -17.32 -4.93
C ASP A 119 9.74 -18.38 -4.80
N ALA A 120 9.47 -19.62 -5.22
CA ALA A 120 10.49 -20.69 -5.22
C ALA A 120 11.67 -20.37 -6.15
N GLN A 121 11.42 -19.76 -7.32
CA GLN A 121 12.47 -19.31 -8.23
C GLN A 121 13.30 -18.17 -7.65
N LEU A 122 12.65 -17.18 -7.02
CA LEU A 122 13.33 -16.07 -6.35
C LEU A 122 14.16 -16.57 -5.14
N ALA A 123 13.64 -17.49 -4.36
CA ALA A 123 14.36 -18.12 -3.25
C ALA A 123 15.58 -18.88 -3.73
N ALA A 124 15.47 -19.60 -4.86
CA ALA A 124 16.61 -20.29 -5.49
C ALA A 124 17.69 -19.33 -6.01
N GLN A 125 17.31 -18.10 -6.38
CA GLN A 125 18.22 -17.03 -6.78
C GLN A 125 18.85 -16.29 -5.59
N GLY A 126 18.47 -16.64 -4.35
CA GLY A 126 18.99 -16.00 -3.16
C GLY A 126 18.34 -14.63 -2.85
N ALA A 127 17.13 -14.39 -3.35
CA ALA A 127 16.40 -13.18 -3.04
C ALA A 127 16.09 -13.08 -1.54
N PRO A 128 16.07 -11.85 -0.96
CA PRO A 128 15.76 -11.67 0.45
C PRO A 128 14.31 -12.12 0.74
N PRO A 129 14.00 -12.56 1.97
CA PRO A 129 12.66 -13.04 2.33
C PRO A 129 11.56 -12.00 2.14
N GLU A 130 11.92 -10.72 2.17
CA GLU A 130 10.99 -9.60 1.92
C GLU A 130 10.51 -9.52 0.46
N ALA A 131 11.25 -10.11 -0.47
CA ALA A 131 10.87 -10.19 -1.88
C ALA A 131 9.89 -11.34 -2.17
N LEU A 132 9.69 -12.26 -1.23
CA LEU A 132 8.77 -13.39 -1.35
C LEU A 132 7.36 -12.97 -0.96
N ILE A 133 6.67 -12.29 -1.86
CA ILE A 133 5.36 -11.68 -1.59
C ILE A 133 4.17 -12.50 -2.12
N GLY A 134 4.40 -13.63 -2.75
CA GLY A 134 3.36 -14.41 -3.45
C GLY A 134 2.21 -14.84 -2.55
N GLU A 135 2.46 -15.17 -1.28
CA GLU A 135 1.43 -15.56 -0.32
C GLU A 135 0.47 -14.40 0.04
N TYR A 136 0.97 -13.17 0.02
CA TYR A 136 0.18 -11.98 0.38
C TYR A 136 -0.63 -11.43 -0.79
N ILE A 137 -0.38 -11.86 -2.01
CA ILE A 137 -1.11 -11.45 -3.21
C ILE A 137 -2.49 -12.10 -3.22
N LYS A 138 -3.54 -11.28 -3.23
CA LYS A 138 -4.91 -11.77 -3.13
C LYS A 138 -5.81 -11.18 -4.21
N LEU A 139 -6.59 -12.05 -4.85
CA LEU A 139 -7.66 -11.67 -5.75
C LEU A 139 -8.98 -11.58 -4.96
N GLN A 140 -9.55 -10.37 -4.87
CA GLN A 140 -10.74 -10.07 -4.06
C GLN A 140 -11.82 -9.39 -4.89
N VAL A 141 -13.07 -9.74 -4.65
CA VAL A 141 -14.23 -9.03 -5.21
C VAL A 141 -14.52 -7.83 -4.32
N ILE A 142 -14.73 -6.68 -4.92
CA ILE A 142 -15.03 -5.43 -4.23
C ILE A 142 -16.45 -4.96 -4.49
N LYS A 143 -16.97 -4.15 -3.56
CA LYS A 143 -18.20 -3.37 -3.76
C LYS A 143 -17.82 -1.97 -4.22
N THR A 144 -17.94 -1.72 -5.51
CA THR A 144 -17.56 -0.46 -6.17
C THR A 144 -18.15 0.77 -5.49
N ASN A 145 -19.44 0.72 -5.13
CA ASN A 145 -20.14 1.82 -4.42
C ASN A 145 -19.57 2.17 -3.03
N ILE A 146 -18.75 1.29 -2.42
CA ILE A 146 -18.08 1.56 -1.14
C ILE A 146 -16.59 1.80 -1.37
N PHE A 147 -16.05 1.18 -2.41
CA PHE A 147 -14.64 1.32 -2.75
C PHE A 147 -14.30 2.72 -3.29
N GLU A 148 -15.18 3.29 -4.10
CA GLU A 148 -15.00 4.63 -4.65
C GLU A 148 -14.90 5.72 -3.55
N PRO A 149 -15.83 5.83 -2.57
CA PRO A 149 -15.64 6.74 -1.44
C PRO A 149 -14.39 6.42 -0.61
N ALA A 150 -14.04 5.13 -0.45
CA ALA A 150 -12.83 4.74 0.28
C ALA A 150 -11.56 5.26 -0.42
N LEU A 151 -11.54 5.24 -1.73
CA LEU A 151 -10.43 5.72 -2.55
C LEU A 151 -10.28 7.24 -2.42
N ARG A 152 -11.39 7.99 -2.49
CA ARG A 152 -11.40 9.44 -2.26
C ARG A 152 -10.90 9.80 -0.85
N ILE A 153 -11.34 9.08 0.18
CA ILE A 153 -10.85 9.28 1.55
C ILE A 153 -9.35 9.00 1.64
N ALA A 154 -8.86 7.94 1.00
CA ALA A 154 -7.45 7.59 1.07
C ALA A 154 -6.52 8.63 0.43
N GLU A 155 -6.97 9.31 -0.64
CA GLU A 155 -6.17 10.26 -1.40
C GLU A 155 -6.36 11.71 -0.95
N TYR A 156 -7.60 12.14 -0.75
CA TYR A 156 -7.90 13.55 -0.46
C TYR A 156 -7.99 13.86 1.03
N PHE A 157 -8.29 12.87 1.88
CA PHE A 157 -8.37 13.11 3.32
C PHE A 157 -7.02 12.94 4.00
N LYS A 158 -6.38 14.07 4.31
CA LYS A 158 -5.16 14.13 5.12
C LYS A 158 -5.50 14.70 6.48
N PRO A 159 -5.40 13.92 7.55
CA PRO A 159 -5.77 14.40 8.90
C PRO A 159 -4.96 15.60 9.38
N GLY A 160 -3.74 15.81 8.85
CA GLY A 160 -2.90 16.95 9.18
C GLY A 160 -3.34 18.30 8.59
N ASP A 161 -4.14 18.27 7.53
CA ASP A 161 -4.59 19.47 6.80
C ASP A 161 -5.93 20.03 7.34
N LEU A 162 -6.50 19.44 8.39
CA LEU A 162 -7.71 19.94 9.00
C LEU A 162 -7.47 21.35 9.57
N PRO A 163 -8.27 22.37 9.16
CA PRO A 163 -8.15 23.68 9.75
C PRO A 163 -8.39 23.60 11.25
N PRO A 164 -7.66 24.40 12.06
CA PRO A 164 -7.98 24.50 13.48
C PRO A 164 -9.40 25.01 13.59
N GLU A 165 -10.29 24.22 14.20
CA GLU A 165 -11.64 24.70 14.51
C GLU A 165 -11.50 25.99 15.32
N PRO A 166 -12.25 27.06 14.97
CA PRO A 166 -12.21 28.30 15.72
C PRO A 166 -12.59 28.00 17.17
N MET A 167 -11.70 28.31 18.08
CA MET A 167 -11.88 28.19 19.53
C MET A 167 -13.04 29.07 20.01
N GLY A 168 -14.24 28.62 19.77
CA GLY A 168 -15.48 29.27 20.24
C GLY A 168 -16.20 28.42 21.27
N GLY A 169 -15.52 28.07 22.35
CA GLY A 169 -16.13 27.34 23.45
C GLY A 169 -15.20 27.21 24.64
N LEU A 170 -15.65 27.80 25.72
CA LEU A 170 -15.16 27.81 27.09
C LEU A 170 -14.65 26.46 27.60
N SER A 171 -13.60 25.87 27.08
CA SER A 171 -12.89 24.84 27.83
C SER A 171 -11.46 24.72 27.30
N GLY A 172 -10.52 25.00 28.20
CA GLY A 172 -9.08 24.81 28.01
C GLY A 172 -8.70 23.32 27.92
N ILE A 173 -9.31 22.60 27.01
CA ILE A 173 -9.00 21.23 26.70
C ILE A 173 -8.25 21.25 25.36
N SER A 174 -7.06 20.70 25.41
CA SER A 174 -6.16 20.42 24.30
C SER A 174 -6.90 20.20 22.98
N SER A 175 -6.41 20.86 21.96
CA SER A 175 -6.96 20.92 20.62
C SER A 175 -7.52 19.58 20.16
N GLU A 176 -8.77 19.56 19.70
CA GLU A 176 -9.44 18.41 19.06
C GLU A 176 -8.63 17.80 17.89
N LYS A 177 -7.58 18.49 17.44
CA LYS A 177 -6.60 18.02 16.46
C LYS A 177 -5.87 16.73 16.85
N GLU A 178 -5.72 16.47 18.14
CA GLU A 178 -4.96 15.32 18.65
C GLU A 178 -5.84 14.12 18.95
N ASP A 179 -7.16 14.24 18.77
CA ASP A 179 -8.08 13.16 19.07
C ASP A 179 -8.11 12.17 17.90
N PRO A 180 -7.48 10.97 18.04
CA PRO A 180 -7.37 10.01 16.94
C PRO A 180 -8.73 9.50 16.48
N SER A 181 -9.79 9.73 17.28
CA SER A 181 -11.16 9.36 16.94
C SER A 181 -11.76 10.24 15.85
N LEU A 182 -11.32 11.50 15.72
CA LEU A 182 -11.82 12.46 14.72
C LEU A 182 -11.05 12.38 13.39
N THR A 183 -9.88 11.77 13.40
CA THR A 183 -9.00 11.66 12.23
C THR A 183 -9.18 10.34 11.45
N HIS A 184 -10.04 9.45 11.90
CA HIS A 184 -10.26 8.16 11.24
C HIS A 184 -11.16 8.27 9.99
N ALA A 185 -11.16 7.23 9.18
CA ALA A 185 -11.87 7.17 7.89
C ALA A 185 -13.41 7.30 7.97
N LEU A 186 -14.00 7.12 9.16
CA LEU A 186 -15.45 7.28 9.38
C LEU A 186 -15.82 8.65 9.99
N SER A 187 -14.88 9.56 10.17
CA SER A 187 -15.12 10.89 10.72
C SER A 187 -15.98 11.75 9.77
N GLU A 188 -16.60 12.78 10.34
CA GLU A 188 -17.38 13.73 9.56
C GLU A 188 -16.50 14.50 8.57
N ALA A 189 -15.27 14.85 8.97
CA ALA A 189 -14.29 15.49 8.12
C ALA A 189 -13.92 14.64 6.92
N ALA A 190 -13.67 13.33 7.12
CA ALA A 190 -13.42 12.39 6.03
C ALA A 190 -14.60 12.27 5.06
N PHE A 191 -15.83 12.30 5.59
CA PHE A 191 -17.02 12.28 4.75
C PHE A 191 -17.17 13.56 3.92
N LYS A 192 -16.95 14.74 4.53
CA LYS A 192 -16.99 16.03 3.81
C LYS A 192 -15.93 16.08 2.70
N ALA A 193 -14.71 15.66 2.99
CA ALA A 193 -13.63 15.56 1.99
C ALA A 193 -13.99 14.62 0.83
N ALA A 194 -14.52 13.44 1.13
CA ALA A 194 -14.94 12.49 0.09
C ALA A 194 -16.11 13.01 -0.76
N LYS A 195 -17.00 13.82 -0.18
CA LYS A 195 -18.13 14.42 -0.90
C LYS A 195 -17.70 15.61 -1.75
N ALA A 196 -16.75 16.42 -1.29
CA ALA A 196 -16.24 17.58 -2.03
C ALA A 196 -15.61 17.16 -3.37
N HIS A 197 -14.94 15.99 -3.41
CA HIS A 197 -14.28 15.46 -4.61
C HIS A 197 -15.09 14.35 -5.31
N GLU A 198 -16.43 14.45 -5.29
CA GLU A 198 -17.29 13.48 -5.93
C GLU A 198 -17.15 13.56 -7.46
N GLY A 199 -16.76 12.44 -8.09
CA GLY A 199 -16.57 12.34 -9.54
C GLY A 199 -15.23 12.82 -10.10
N GLU A 200 -14.38 13.47 -9.33
CA GLU A 200 -13.09 14.01 -9.80
C GLU A 200 -12.00 12.94 -9.97
N HIS A 201 -12.16 11.80 -9.30
CA HIS A 201 -11.13 10.79 -9.31
C HIS A 201 -11.09 10.04 -10.65
N ALA A 202 -9.89 9.89 -11.23
CA ALA A 202 -9.68 9.28 -12.54
C ALA A 202 -10.11 7.81 -12.63
N LEU A 203 -10.19 7.08 -11.50
CA LEU A 203 -10.73 5.70 -11.47
C LEU A 203 -12.26 5.62 -11.43
N THR A 204 -12.97 6.72 -11.18
CA THR A 204 -14.44 6.71 -11.10
C THR A 204 -15.10 6.12 -12.36
N PRO A 205 -14.73 6.52 -13.59
CA PRO A 205 -15.33 5.95 -14.80
C PRO A 205 -14.97 4.47 -15.01
N VAL A 206 -13.84 4.01 -14.49
CA VAL A 206 -13.36 2.63 -14.63
C VAL A 206 -14.05 1.68 -13.64
N LEU A 207 -14.43 2.17 -12.47
CA LEU A 207 -15.07 1.39 -11.41
C LEU A 207 -16.58 1.20 -11.57
N GLN A 208 -17.09 1.22 -12.80
CA GLN A 208 -18.50 0.98 -13.07
C GLN A 208 -18.79 -0.53 -13.15
N GLY A 209 -19.78 -0.97 -12.36
CA GLY A 209 -20.23 -2.37 -12.37
C GLY A 209 -19.53 -3.27 -11.35
N ALA A 210 -19.49 -4.55 -11.64
CA ALA A 210 -18.92 -5.57 -10.78
C ALA A 210 -17.39 -5.64 -11.00
N ALA A 211 -16.63 -5.32 -9.99
CA ALA A 211 -15.17 -5.27 -10.06
C ALA A 211 -14.50 -6.21 -9.04
N ALA A 212 -13.32 -6.68 -9.41
CA ALA A 212 -12.40 -7.39 -8.55
C ALA A 212 -11.05 -6.69 -8.56
N ILE A 213 -10.31 -6.82 -7.47
CA ILE A 213 -8.98 -6.28 -7.34
C ILE A 213 -7.97 -7.38 -7.05
N LEU A 214 -6.80 -7.24 -7.63
CA LEU A 214 -5.61 -7.98 -7.28
C LEU A 214 -4.70 -7.03 -6.48
N THR A 215 -4.41 -7.39 -5.25
CA THR A 215 -3.61 -6.57 -4.34
C THR A 215 -2.22 -7.16 -4.17
N LEU A 216 -1.19 -6.32 -4.37
CA LEU A 216 0.21 -6.68 -4.16
C LEU A 216 0.80 -5.77 -3.07
N PRO A 217 1.43 -6.34 -2.04
CA PRO A 217 2.01 -5.56 -0.93
C PRO A 217 3.26 -4.78 -1.31
N ALA A 218 3.91 -5.14 -2.42
CA ALA A 218 5.04 -4.41 -2.98
C ALA A 218 4.96 -4.38 -4.50
N VAL A 219 5.60 -3.40 -5.12
CA VAL A 219 5.67 -3.29 -6.58
C VAL A 219 6.71 -4.30 -7.09
N SER A 220 6.25 -5.47 -7.51
CA SER A 220 7.08 -6.52 -8.07
C SER A 220 6.60 -6.91 -9.47
N PRO A 221 7.30 -6.48 -10.53
CA PRO A 221 6.94 -6.82 -11.90
C PRO A 221 6.98 -8.33 -12.19
N VAL A 222 7.85 -9.08 -11.51
CA VAL A 222 7.96 -10.54 -11.71
C VAL A 222 6.67 -11.25 -11.28
N HIS A 223 6.14 -10.91 -10.09
CA HIS A 223 4.87 -11.46 -9.61
C HIS A 223 3.69 -10.97 -10.45
N LEU A 224 3.74 -9.71 -10.90
CA LEU A 224 2.71 -9.14 -11.78
C LEU A 224 2.70 -9.85 -13.14
N LYS A 225 3.86 -10.15 -13.71
CA LYS A 225 4.00 -10.93 -14.95
C LYS A 225 3.37 -12.32 -14.81
N ALA A 226 3.66 -13.01 -13.70
CA ALA A 226 3.06 -14.30 -13.41
C ALA A 226 1.53 -14.22 -13.22
N ALA A 227 1.05 -13.19 -12.54
CA ALA A 227 -0.39 -12.97 -12.37
C ALA A 227 -1.10 -12.70 -13.70
N PHE A 228 -0.51 -11.90 -14.59
CA PHE A 228 -1.09 -11.63 -15.91
C PHE A 228 -1.06 -12.83 -16.84
N SER A 229 -0.05 -13.69 -16.77
CA SER A 229 -0.02 -14.93 -17.54
C SER A 229 -1.20 -15.86 -17.21
N ILE A 230 -1.76 -15.76 -15.99
CA ILE A 230 -2.92 -16.54 -15.55
C ILE A 230 -4.24 -15.79 -15.81
N LEU A 231 -4.34 -14.52 -15.37
CA LEU A 231 -5.61 -13.78 -15.35
C LEU A 231 -5.93 -13.05 -16.65
N SER A 232 -4.92 -12.58 -17.36
CA SER A 232 -5.08 -11.84 -18.62
C SER A 232 -3.97 -12.20 -19.61
N PRO A 233 -3.93 -13.47 -20.09
CA PRO A 233 -2.88 -13.90 -20.99
C PRO A 233 -2.93 -13.14 -22.32
N GLN A 234 -1.78 -12.64 -22.75
CA GLN A 234 -1.58 -11.97 -24.03
C GLN A 234 -0.19 -12.25 -24.58
N ALA A 235 -0.13 -12.91 -25.71
CA ALA A 235 1.14 -13.06 -26.43
C ALA A 235 1.56 -11.71 -27.07
N PRO A 236 2.84 -11.38 -27.15
CA PRO A 236 3.99 -12.17 -26.71
C PRO A 236 4.41 -11.95 -25.24
N ALA A 237 3.99 -10.85 -24.58
CA ALA A 237 4.51 -10.44 -23.28
C ALA A 237 4.11 -11.38 -22.12
N PHE A 238 2.87 -11.86 -22.12
CA PHE A 238 2.31 -12.69 -21.04
C PHE A 238 1.70 -13.97 -21.62
N PRO A 239 2.52 -14.95 -22.06
CA PRO A 239 2.00 -16.18 -22.61
C PRO A 239 1.26 -16.99 -21.55
N ALA A 240 0.14 -17.59 -21.93
CA ALA A 240 -0.56 -18.54 -21.10
C ALA A 240 0.33 -19.77 -20.81
N PRO A 241 0.26 -20.36 -19.61
CA PRO A 241 1.01 -21.57 -19.31
C PRO A 241 0.61 -22.70 -20.27
N THR A 242 1.59 -23.48 -20.71
CA THR A 242 1.32 -24.60 -21.62
C THR A 242 0.57 -25.73 -20.90
N ARG A 243 -0.28 -26.44 -21.62
CA ARG A 243 -1.07 -27.56 -21.06
C ARG A 243 -0.19 -28.63 -20.41
N ARG A 244 1.02 -28.81 -20.93
CA ARG A 244 1.99 -29.78 -20.37
C ARG A 244 2.57 -29.32 -19.02
N ALA A 245 2.76 -28.00 -18.84
CA ALA A 245 3.32 -27.45 -17.60
C ALA A 245 2.26 -27.31 -16.49
N VAL A 246 1.03 -26.92 -16.85
CA VAL A 246 -0.07 -26.72 -15.89
C VAL A 246 -1.37 -27.23 -16.50
N PRO A 247 -1.67 -28.53 -16.37
CA PRO A 247 -2.88 -29.12 -16.94
C PRO A 247 -4.16 -28.55 -16.30
N THR A 248 -4.14 -28.23 -15.01
CA THR A 248 -5.27 -27.71 -14.24
C THR A 248 -5.73 -26.32 -14.69
N TYR A 249 -4.85 -25.52 -15.32
CA TYR A 249 -5.21 -24.24 -15.94
C TYR A 249 -6.25 -24.39 -17.06
N TYR A 250 -6.24 -25.53 -17.76
CA TYR A 250 -7.16 -25.82 -18.86
C TYR A 250 -8.46 -26.48 -18.44
N ASP A 251 -8.69 -26.59 -17.12
CA ASP A 251 -9.99 -27.02 -16.61
C ASP A 251 -11.11 -26.06 -17.08
N PRO A 252 -12.29 -26.57 -17.48
CA PRO A 252 -13.39 -25.74 -17.99
C PRO A 252 -13.74 -24.56 -17.07
N PRO A 253 -13.84 -24.71 -15.72
CA PRO A 253 -14.20 -23.59 -14.86
C PRO A 253 -13.13 -22.48 -14.84
N VAL A 254 -11.84 -22.81 -15.02
CA VAL A 254 -10.77 -21.81 -15.08
C VAL A 254 -10.82 -21.04 -16.39
N GLN A 255 -10.95 -21.74 -17.51
CA GLN A 255 -11.03 -21.14 -18.84
C GLN A 255 -12.26 -20.24 -19.00
N ASP A 256 -13.40 -20.68 -18.50
CA ASP A 256 -14.62 -19.86 -18.51
C ASP A 256 -14.50 -18.63 -17.60
N GLY A 257 -13.79 -18.77 -16.47
CA GLY A 257 -13.51 -17.67 -15.56
C GLY A 257 -12.62 -16.61 -16.20
N ILE A 258 -11.56 -17.00 -16.91
CA ILE A 258 -10.65 -16.07 -17.61
C ILE A 258 -11.38 -15.26 -18.68
N LYS A 259 -12.24 -15.92 -19.48
CA LYS A 259 -13.05 -15.23 -20.52
C LYS A 259 -13.98 -14.15 -19.97
N LYS A 260 -14.41 -14.29 -18.71
CA LYS A 260 -15.31 -13.37 -18.02
C LYS A 260 -14.58 -12.27 -17.25
N LEU A 261 -13.25 -12.31 -17.20
CA LEU A 261 -12.42 -11.37 -16.46
C LEU A 261 -11.71 -10.43 -17.44
N LEU A 262 -11.95 -9.14 -17.30
CA LEU A 262 -11.35 -8.10 -18.14
C LEU A 262 -10.44 -7.22 -17.30
N LEU A 263 -9.18 -7.04 -17.72
CA LEU A 263 -8.26 -6.08 -17.12
C LEU A 263 -8.71 -4.66 -17.47
N LEU A 264 -8.85 -3.81 -16.45
CA LEU A 264 -9.22 -2.40 -16.61
C LEU A 264 -7.99 -1.48 -16.52
N GLY A 265 -7.15 -1.69 -15.54
CA GLY A 265 -5.99 -0.87 -15.26
C GLY A 265 -5.40 -1.18 -13.89
N ALA A 266 -4.47 -0.35 -13.44
CA ALA A 266 -3.86 -0.47 -12.12
C ALA A 266 -3.63 0.90 -11.46
N ARG A 267 -3.55 0.89 -10.13
CA ARG A 267 -3.03 1.97 -9.31
C ARG A 267 -1.69 1.52 -8.74
N ILE A 268 -0.63 2.28 -9.03
CA ILE A 268 0.74 1.99 -8.62
C ILE A 268 1.29 3.22 -7.93
N ASP A 269 1.60 3.12 -6.64
CA ASP A 269 2.11 4.23 -5.80
C ASP A 269 1.28 5.53 -5.93
N GLY A 270 -0.06 5.40 -6.01
CA GLY A 270 -0.96 6.54 -6.16
C GLY A 270 -1.19 7.00 -7.61
N GLN A 271 -0.38 6.56 -8.57
CA GLN A 271 -0.58 6.84 -9.99
C GLN A 271 -1.51 5.81 -10.64
N ILE A 272 -2.31 6.27 -11.58
CA ILE A 272 -3.27 5.43 -12.29
C ILE A 272 -2.72 5.11 -13.68
N PHE A 273 -2.73 3.83 -14.01
CA PHE A 273 -2.29 3.29 -15.28
C PHE A 273 -3.46 2.60 -15.97
N ASP A 274 -3.57 2.87 -17.27
CA ASP A 274 -4.49 2.15 -18.14
C ASP A 274 -4.03 0.70 -18.35
N MET A 275 -4.84 -0.06 -19.08
CA MET A 275 -4.57 -1.45 -19.39
C MET A 275 -3.18 -1.65 -20.05
N GLU A 276 -2.80 -0.78 -20.98
CA GLU A 276 -1.50 -0.85 -21.66
C GLU A 276 -0.34 -0.49 -20.72
N GLY A 277 -0.49 0.59 -19.95
CA GLY A 277 0.49 1.00 -18.94
C GLY A 277 0.68 -0.07 -17.85
N THR A 278 -0.40 -0.70 -17.43
CA THR A 278 -0.35 -1.81 -16.45
C THR A 278 0.41 -3.02 -17.00
N ARG A 279 0.21 -3.36 -18.25
CA ARG A 279 0.95 -4.43 -18.92
C ARG A 279 2.42 -4.06 -19.12
N TRP A 280 2.69 -2.82 -19.49
CA TRP A 280 4.06 -2.33 -19.59
C TRP A 280 4.82 -2.52 -18.28
N VAL A 281 4.24 -2.13 -17.15
CA VAL A 281 4.85 -2.34 -15.82
C VAL A 281 5.14 -3.83 -15.54
N GLY A 282 4.22 -4.72 -15.91
CA GLY A 282 4.41 -6.18 -15.79
C GLY A 282 5.46 -6.75 -16.76
N SER A 283 5.80 -6.05 -17.84
CA SER A 283 6.80 -6.48 -18.82
C SER A 283 8.22 -6.05 -18.48
N ILE A 284 8.41 -5.24 -17.43
CA ILE A 284 9.73 -4.75 -17.02
C ILE A 284 10.60 -5.92 -16.53
N ASP A 285 11.64 -6.22 -17.27
CA ASP A 285 12.60 -7.26 -16.89
C ASP A 285 13.54 -6.74 -15.78
N GLY A 286 13.81 -7.60 -14.79
CA GLY A 286 14.66 -7.25 -13.65
C GLY A 286 13.99 -6.37 -12.59
N GLY A 287 12.70 -6.03 -12.74
CA GLY A 287 11.96 -5.26 -11.75
C GLY A 287 12.47 -3.82 -11.54
N ILE A 288 12.29 -3.30 -10.34
CA ILE A 288 12.71 -1.94 -9.97
C ILE A 288 14.24 -1.82 -10.03
N ASP A 289 14.97 -2.86 -9.66
CA ASP A 289 16.44 -2.85 -9.70
C ASP A 289 16.97 -2.87 -11.13
N GLY A 290 16.26 -3.54 -12.04
CA GLY A 290 16.53 -3.45 -13.47
C GLY A 290 16.37 -2.04 -14.03
N LEU A 291 15.30 -1.33 -13.64
CA LEU A 291 15.09 0.07 -14.02
C LEU A 291 16.16 1.00 -13.44
N ARG A 292 16.55 0.80 -12.20
CA ARG A 292 17.65 1.56 -11.57
C ARG A 292 18.98 1.31 -12.30
N ALA A 293 19.26 0.06 -12.63
CA ALA A 293 20.46 -0.28 -13.42
C ALA A 293 20.46 0.36 -14.79
N GLN A 294 19.31 0.37 -15.49
CA GLN A 294 19.17 1.05 -16.79
C GLN A 294 19.37 2.56 -16.65
N LEU A 295 18.81 3.19 -15.61
CA LEU A 295 18.99 4.62 -15.34
C LEU A 295 20.46 4.95 -15.10
N VAL A 296 21.15 4.15 -14.27
CA VAL A 296 22.60 4.32 -14.04
C VAL A 296 23.38 4.15 -15.35
N ALA A 297 23.05 3.13 -16.15
CA ALA A 297 23.71 2.91 -17.45
C ALA A 297 23.51 4.08 -18.42
N ILE A 298 22.30 4.68 -18.46
CA ILE A 298 22.02 5.86 -19.27
C ILE A 298 22.86 7.05 -18.78
N LEU A 299 22.88 7.30 -17.46
CA LEU A 299 23.69 8.39 -16.89
C LEU A 299 25.19 8.21 -17.16
N GLN A 300 25.70 6.99 -17.04
CA GLN A 300 27.07 6.66 -17.39
C GLN A 300 27.33 6.83 -18.89
N GLY A 301 26.37 6.43 -19.72
CA GLY A 301 26.43 6.60 -21.18
C GLY A 301 26.50 8.06 -21.59
N PHE A 302 25.76 8.96 -20.96
CA PHE A 302 25.85 10.39 -21.18
C PHE A 302 27.24 10.95 -20.81
N GLY A 303 27.76 10.54 -19.64
CA GLY A 303 29.11 10.93 -19.21
C GLY A 303 30.18 10.45 -20.21
N ALA A 304 30.12 9.19 -20.60
CA ALA A 304 31.04 8.63 -21.60
C ALA A 304 30.86 9.28 -22.96
N GLY A 305 29.67 9.62 -23.40
CA GLY A 305 29.37 10.31 -24.63
C GLY A 305 30.02 11.70 -24.69
N ILE A 306 29.94 12.48 -23.62
CA ILE A 306 30.57 13.79 -23.51
C ILE A 306 32.10 13.67 -23.58
N THR A 307 32.67 12.73 -22.83
CA THR A 307 34.13 12.53 -22.84
C THR A 307 34.63 12.05 -24.21
N THR A 308 33.92 11.13 -24.86
CA THR A 308 34.30 10.68 -26.21
C THR A 308 34.15 11.79 -27.25
N THR A 309 33.15 12.67 -27.17
CA THR A 309 33.04 13.82 -28.09
C THR A 309 34.16 14.82 -27.89
N LEU A 310 34.56 15.11 -26.64
CA LEU A 310 35.72 15.98 -26.35
C LEU A 310 37.03 15.37 -26.82
N GLU A 311 37.24 14.07 -26.58
CA GLU A 311 38.41 13.37 -27.06
C GLU A 311 38.43 13.21 -28.58
N SER A 312 37.26 13.03 -29.21
CA SER A 312 37.20 12.91 -30.68
C SER A 312 37.67 14.15 -31.39
N ALA A 313 37.39 15.34 -30.84
CA ALA A 313 37.86 16.60 -31.40
C ALA A 313 39.40 16.70 -31.37
N SER A 314 40.04 16.33 -30.27
CA SER A 314 41.48 16.31 -30.14
C SER A 314 42.15 15.23 -31.00
N ARG A 315 41.55 14.04 -31.04
CA ARG A 315 42.03 12.95 -31.90
C ARG A 315 41.92 13.27 -33.40
N SER A 316 40.81 13.87 -33.83
CA SER A 316 40.65 14.26 -35.25
C SER A 316 41.69 15.28 -35.67
N LEU A 317 42.01 16.26 -34.79
CA LEU A 317 43.05 17.25 -35.00
C LEU A 317 44.43 16.56 -35.06
N TRP A 318 44.69 15.64 -34.16
CA TRP A 318 45.95 14.90 -34.18
C TRP A 318 46.10 14.07 -35.45
N PHE A 319 45.07 13.33 -35.88
CA PHE A 319 45.09 12.58 -37.14
C PHE A 319 45.27 13.47 -38.38
N THR A 320 44.65 14.64 -38.43
CA THR A 320 44.83 15.55 -39.55
C THR A 320 46.24 16.11 -39.59
N LEU A 321 46.84 16.43 -38.44
CA LEU A 321 48.23 16.91 -38.37
C LEU A 321 49.22 15.81 -38.72
N GLU A 322 48.99 14.59 -38.24
CA GLU A 322 49.84 13.45 -38.55
C GLU A 322 49.75 13.02 -40.01
N SER A 323 48.54 13.03 -40.58
CA SER A 323 48.32 12.82 -42.00
C SER A 323 49.06 13.87 -42.84
N ARG A 324 49.02 15.13 -42.43
CA ARG A 324 49.74 16.21 -43.12
C ARG A 324 51.24 16.08 -42.98
N ARG A 325 51.73 15.67 -41.79
CA ARG A 325 53.14 15.42 -41.59
C ARG A 325 53.63 14.27 -42.50
N ASN A 326 52.89 13.15 -42.54
CA ASN A 326 53.26 12.02 -43.39
C ASN A 326 53.28 12.38 -44.87
N MET A 327 52.32 13.21 -45.35
CA MET A 327 52.33 13.71 -46.70
C MET A 327 53.60 14.56 -47.02
N LEU A 328 53.98 15.42 -46.07
CA LEU A 328 55.20 16.27 -46.25
C LEU A 328 56.49 15.41 -46.15
N GLU A 329 56.52 14.36 -45.39
CA GLU A 329 57.62 13.43 -45.31
C GLU A 329 57.72 12.53 -46.58
N GLU A 330 56.59 12.19 -47.21
CA GLU A 330 56.55 11.51 -48.50
C GLU A 330 56.99 12.44 -49.66
N ASP A 331 56.51 13.68 -49.69
CA ASP A 331 56.92 14.69 -50.71
C ASP A 331 58.38 15.05 -50.54
N GLY A 332 58.96 14.97 -49.35
CA GLY A 332 60.39 15.26 -49.09
C GLY A 332 61.35 14.09 -49.38
N LYS A 333 60.84 12.90 -49.67
CA LYS A 333 61.72 11.77 -50.09
C LYS A 333 62.02 11.91 -51.59
N PRO A 334 63.31 12.11 -52.05
CA PRO A 334 63.66 12.10 -53.45
C PRO A 334 63.23 10.79 -54.07
N SER A 335 62.45 10.85 -55.14
CA SER A 335 62.07 9.69 -55.96
C SER A 335 63.36 8.95 -56.41
N GLU A 336 63.71 7.89 -55.70
CA GLU A 336 64.64 6.92 -56.22
C GLU A 336 64.02 6.28 -57.46
N GLU A 337 64.43 6.71 -58.57
CA GLU A 337 64.14 6.21 -59.90
C GLU A 337 64.37 4.68 -59.92
N LYS A 338 63.30 3.94 -60.11
CA LYS A 338 63.41 2.53 -60.48
C LYS A 338 63.90 2.45 -61.91
N THR A 339 65.21 2.46 -62.06
CA THR A 339 65.87 1.93 -63.25
C THR A 339 66.36 0.53 -62.98
N GLY A 340 65.79 -0.44 -63.70
CA GLY A 340 66.19 -1.83 -63.66
C GLY A 340 65.06 -2.74 -64.11
#